data_c1e7cd5989e5e31431cad5cdcaa58342
#
_entry.id   c1e7cd5989e5e31431cad5cdcaa58342
#
_cell.length_a   1.000
_cell.length_b   1.000
_cell.length_c   1.000
_cell.angle_alpha   90.00
_cell.angle_beta   90.00
_cell.angle_gamma   90.00
#
_symmetry.space_group_name_H-M   'P 1'
#
loop_
_entity.id
_entity.type
_entity.pdbx_description
1 polymer ?
#
loop_
_entity_poly.entity_id
_entity_poly.type
_entity_poly.pdbx_seq_one_letter_code
_entity_poly.pdbx_strand_id
1 'polypeptide(L)'
;MEEEPWPLSSTLGYEFAREEEARAAASDLDRRFTQNELAGLRIYRVRWNGNYLVEAAFSDGTPEARLKDARAILGESGIPVHPDDLADYKRATEEDTGLPDWLRRFFGR
;
A
#
# COMPACT_ATOMS: atom_id res chain seq x y z
N MET A 1 -0.59 25.01 1.89
CA MET A 1 -1.08 23.68 1.91
C MET A 1 -0.41 22.82 0.85
N GLU A 2 -0.06 21.64 1.23
CA GLU A 2 0.62 20.74 0.33
C GLU A 2 -0.32 20.19 -0.71
N GLU A 3 0.08 20.29 -1.95
CA GLU A 3 -0.66 19.67 -3.02
C GLU A 3 0.01 18.37 -3.40
N GLU A 4 -0.78 17.33 -3.54
CA GLU A 4 -0.24 16.12 -4.07
C GLU A 4 0.17 16.36 -5.51
N PRO A 5 1.32 15.86 -5.94
CA PRO A 5 1.71 16.03 -7.34
C PRO A 5 0.80 15.28 -8.30
N TRP A 6 -0.07 14.43 -7.79
CA TRP A 6 -1.00 13.65 -8.62
C TRP A 6 -2.31 13.54 -7.87
N PRO A 7 -3.41 13.22 -8.59
CA PRO A 7 -4.73 13.11 -7.97
C PRO A 7 -4.75 12.03 -6.89
N LEU A 8 -5.60 12.24 -5.90
CA LEU A 8 -5.84 11.21 -4.92
C LEU A 8 -6.50 10.01 -5.60
N SER A 9 -6.10 8.85 -5.19
CA SER A 9 -6.60 7.60 -5.74
C SER A 9 -7.02 6.72 -4.58
N SER A 10 -8.01 5.86 -4.82
CA SER A 10 -8.40 4.88 -3.81
C SER A 10 -7.41 3.73 -3.72
N THR A 11 -6.44 3.68 -4.62
CA THR A 11 -5.37 2.68 -4.55
C THR A 11 -4.07 3.42 -4.36
N LEU A 12 -3.38 3.12 -3.27
CA LEU A 12 -2.11 3.74 -2.92
C LEU A 12 -0.98 2.74 -3.06
N GLY A 13 0.14 3.19 -3.62
CA GLY A 13 1.33 2.38 -3.69
C GLY A 13 2.50 3.12 -3.07
N TYR A 14 3.22 2.44 -2.20
CA TYR A 14 4.41 3.01 -1.56
C TYR A 14 5.54 2.00 -1.62
N GLU A 15 6.74 2.50 -1.88
CA GLU A 15 7.92 1.65 -1.99
C GLU A 15 8.75 1.78 -0.72
N PHE A 16 9.19 0.63 -0.20
CA PHE A 16 9.98 0.56 1.03
C PHE A 16 11.29 -0.15 0.75
N ALA A 17 12.35 0.33 1.37
CA ALA A 17 13.66 -0.29 1.17
C ALA A 17 13.80 -1.59 1.95
N ARG A 18 13.04 -1.76 3.03
CA ARG A 18 13.19 -2.91 3.92
C ARG A 18 11.86 -3.61 4.10
N GLU A 19 11.94 -4.94 4.13
CA GLU A 19 10.75 -5.75 4.27
C GLU A 19 10.01 -5.46 5.56
N GLU A 20 10.76 -5.33 6.65
CA GLU A 20 10.10 -5.12 7.94
C GLU A 20 9.38 -3.77 8.00
N GLU A 21 9.89 -2.78 7.29
CA GLU A 21 9.19 -1.50 7.22
C GLU A 21 7.90 -1.61 6.44
N ALA A 22 7.95 -2.36 5.32
CA ALA A 22 6.75 -2.58 4.53
C ALA A 22 5.69 -3.33 5.33
N ARG A 23 6.12 -4.36 6.05
CA ARG A 23 5.18 -5.15 6.83
C ARG A 23 4.61 -4.35 8.00
N ALA A 24 5.43 -3.51 8.62
CA ALA A 24 4.95 -2.67 9.72
C ALA A 24 3.90 -1.68 9.22
N ALA A 25 4.14 -1.07 8.07
CA ALA A 25 3.18 -0.13 7.51
C ALA A 25 1.87 -0.84 7.16
N ALA A 26 1.97 -2.02 6.55
CA ALA A 26 0.77 -2.79 6.22
C ALA A 26 0.00 -3.17 7.48
N SER A 27 0.72 -3.56 8.52
CA SER A 27 0.10 -3.92 9.80
C SER A 27 -0.64 -2.72 10.40
N ASP A 28 -0.02 -1.55 10.33
CA ASP A 28 -0.67 -0.34 10.85
C ASP A 28 -1.96 -0.05 10.11
N LEU A 29 -1.95 -0.20 8.78
CA LEU A 29 -3.16 0.01 8.02
C LEU A 29 -4.24 -0.98 8.42
N ASP A 30 -3.85 -2.24 8.58
CA ASP A 30 -4.81 -3.27 8.93
C ASP A 30 -5.46 -3.00 10.28
N ARG A 31 -4.69 -2.45 11.22
CA ARG A 31 -5.21 -2.14 12.54
C ARG A 31 -6.10 -0.91 12.57
N ARG A 32 -5.83 0.05 11.70
CA ARG A 32 -6.49 1.35 11.79
C ARG A 32 -7.66 1.52 10.85
N PHE A 33 -7.79 0.63 9.88
CA PHE A 33 -8.86 0.73 8.89
C PHE A 33 -9.70 -0.53 8.93
N THR A 34 -11.01 -0.35 8.76
CA THR A 34 -11.92 -1.48 8.75
C THR A 34 -11.85 -2.19 7.40
N GLN A 35 -12.40 -3.39 7.37
CA GLN A 35 -12.48 -4.12 6.11
C GLN A 35 -13.37 -3.42 5.10
N ASN A 36 -14.31 -2.63 5.58
CA ASN A 36 -15.14 -1.84 4.68
C ASN A 36 -14.39 -0.72 4.04
N GLU A 37 -13.34 -0.25 4.70
CA GLU A 37 -12.51 0.83 4.15
C GLU A 37 -11.37 0.28 3.32
N LEU A 38 -10.64 -0.66 3.86
CA LEU A 38 -9.44 -1.22 3.23
C LEU A 38 -9.82 -2.52 2.54
N ALA A 39 -10.01 -2.43 1.23
CA ALA A 39 -10.52 -3.57 0.46
C ALA A 39 -9.43 -4.54 0.06
N GLY A 40 -8.19 -4.08 -0.03
CA GLY A 40 -7.08 -4.95 -0.39
C GLY A 40 -5.78 -4.41 0.11
N LEU A 41 -4.84 -5.32 0.40
CA LEU A 41 -3.55 -4.94 0.95
C LEU A 41 -2.54 -6.01 0.54
N ARG A 42 -1.54 -5.62 -0.23
CA ARG A 42 -0.56 -6.56 -0.75
C ARG A 42 0.84 -6.01 -0.63
N ILE A 43 1.79 -6.92 -0.51
CA ILE A 43 3.21 -6.58 -0.49
C ILE A 43 3.88 -7.35 -1.62
N TYR A 44 4.57 -6.62 -2.51
CA TYR A 44 5.29 -7.21 -3.62
C TYR A 44 6.77 -6.93 -3.47
N ARG A 45 7.58 -7.82 -3.99
CA ARG A 45 9.01 -7.58 -4.08
C ARG A 45 9.31 -6.98 -5.45
N VAL A 46 9.94 -5.83 -5.48
CA VAL A 46 10.25 -5.13 -6.71
C VAL A 46 11.52 -5.71 -7.31
N ARG A 47 11.44 -6.16 -8.56
CA ARG A 47 12.54 -6.91 -9.17
C ARG A 47 13.79 -6.10 -9.39
N TRP A 48 13.62 -4.88 -9.88
CA TRP A 48 14.80 -4.17 -10.36
C TRP A 48 15.66 -3.60 -9.24
N ASN A 49 15.15 -3.45 -8.02
CA ASN A 49 15.97 -2.88 -6.96
C ASN A 49 15.87 -3.65 -5.65
N GLY A 50 15.05 -4.71 -5.61
CA GLY A 50 14.93 -5.50 -4.40
C GLY A 50 14.13 -4.85 -3.29
N ASN A 51 13.53 -3.70 -3.54
CA ASN A 51 12.67 -3.04 -2.56
C ASN A 51 11.32 -3.73 -2.49
N TYR A 52 10.44 -3.19 -1.67
CA TYR A 52 9.12 -3.77 -1.44
C TYR A 52 8.05 -2.73 -1.72
N LEU A 53 7.02 -3.15 -2.44
CA LEU A 53 5.89 -2.28 -2.76
C LEU A 53 4.71 -2.70 -1.93
N VAL A 54 4.14 -1.77 -1.17
CA VAL A 54 2.89 -1.99 -0.48
C VAL A 54 1.79 -1.34 -1.29
N GLU A 55 0.81 -2.14 -1.67
CA GLU A 55 -0.35 -1.65 -2.40
C GLU A 55 -1.55 -1.76 -1.49
N ALA A 56 -2.22 -0.63 -1.25
CA ALA A 56 -3.40 -0.57 -0.41
C ALA A 56 -4.56 -0.06 -1.24
N ALA A 57 -5.59 -0.88 -1.40
CA ALA A 57 -6.77 -0.52 -2.17
C ALA A 57 -7.91 -0.23 -1.22
N PHE A 58 -8.50 0.94 -1.35
CA PHE A 58 -9.58 1.38 -0.48
C PHE A 58 -10.89 1.37 -1.25
N SER A 59 -11.96 1.14 -0.52
CA SER A 59 -13.30 1.09 -1.10
C SER A 59 -13.69 2.45 -1.66
N ASP A 60 -14.50 2.44 -2.71
CA ASP A 60 -15.09 3.67 -3.20
C ASP A 60 -15.90 4.29 -2.08
N GLY A 61 -15.84 5.61 -2.00
CA GLY A 61 -16.55 6.28 -0.94
C GLY A 61 -15.76 6.47 0.33
N THR A 62 -14.56 5.91 0.41
CA THR A 62 -13.71 6.19 1.56
C THR A 62 -13.41 7.69 1.59
N PRO A 63 -13.67 8.37 2.71
CA PRO A 63 -13.45 9.80 2.77
C PRO A 63 -12.01 10.17 2.49
N GLU A 64 -11.82 11.32 1.88
CA GLU A 64 -10.49 11.79 1.56
C GLU A 64 -9.62 11.93 2.80
N ALA A 65 -10.22 12.33 3.92
CA ALA A 65 -9.45 12.45 5.15
C ALA A 65 -8.86 11.12 5.58
N ARG A 66 -9.59 10.03 5.36
CA ARG A 66 -9.09 8.71 5.70
C ARG A 66 -7.97 8.31 4.76
N LEU A 67 -8.09 8.65 3.48
CA LEU A 67 -7.00 8.37 2.53
C LEU A 67 -5.75 9.14 2.91
N LYS A 68 -5.90 10.35 3.40
CA LYS A 68 -4.74 11.12 3.86
C LYS A 68 -4.10 10.49 5.08
N ASP A 69 -4.91 9.94 5.98
CA ASP A 69 -4.35 9.22 7.12
C ASP A 69 -3.53 8.03 6.65
N ALA A 70 -4.05 7.29 5.67
CA ALA A 70 -3.32 6.13 5.15
C ALA A 70 -2.01 6.57 4.51
N ARG A 71 -2.03 7.67 3.77
CA ARG A 71 -0.82 8.17 3.14
C ARG A 71 0.22 8.58 4.18
N ALA A 72 -0.22 9.14 5.30
CA ALA A 72 0.70 9.52 6.37
C ALA A 72 1.36 8.28 6.98
N ILE A 73 0.57 7.22 7.17
CA ILE A 73 1.10 5.98 7.73
C ILE A 73 2.14 5.39 6.78
N LEU A 74 1.79 5.27 5.51
CA LEU A 74 2.69 4.66 4.53
C LEU A 74 3.90 5.53 4.27
N GLY A 75 3.72 6.84 4.29
CA GLY A 75 4.80 7.77 3.97
C GLY A 75 5.81 7.96 5.08
N GLU A 76 5.56 7.39 6.25
CA GLU A 76 6.50 7.52 7.35
C GLU A 76 7.84 6.88 7.00
N SER A 77 7.81 5.75 6.33
CA SER A 77 9.03 5.05 5.93
C SER A 77 9.06 4.76 4.43
N GLY A 78 7.96 4.96 3.73
CA GLY A 78 7.84 4.61 2.33
C GLY A 78 7.85 5.83 1.44
N ILE A 79 8.07 5.58 0.16
CA ILE A 79 8.11 6.62 -0.85
C ILE A 79 6.91 6.39 -1.77
N PRO A 80 6.08 7.41 -2.00
CA PRO A 80 4.90 7.21 -2.82
C PRO A 80 5.24 6.86 -4.26
N VAL A 81 4.46 5.95 -4.83
CA VAL A 81 4.59 5.56 -6.22
C VAL A 81 3.41 6.17 -6.96
N HIS A 82 3.72 6.92 -8.02
CA HIS A 82 2.69 7.57 -8.81
C HIS A 82 1.70 6.53 -9.34
N PRO A 83 0.40 6.83 -9.34
CA PRO A 83 -0.58 5.85 -9.84
C PRO A 83 -0.29 5.36 -11.26
N ASP A 84 0.23 6.22 -12.12
CA ASP A 84 0.55 5.82 -13.47
C ASP A 84 1.70 4.81 -13.53
N ASP A 85 2.57 4.84 -12.52
CA ASP A 85 3.70 3.94 -12.46
C ASP A 85 3.36 2.65 -11.76
N LEU A 86 2.24 2.61 -11.04
CA LEU A 86 1.91 1.47 -10.21
C LEU A 86 1.75 0.20 -11.05
N ALA A 87 1.13 0.34 -12.21
CA ALA A 87 0.95 -0.81 -13.09
C ALA A 87 2.28 -1.38 -13.56
N ASP A 88 3.24 -0.49 -13.84
CA ASP A 88 4.57 -0.92 -14.26
C ASP A 88 5.29 -1.64 -13.12
N TYR A 89 5.17 -1.10 -11.91
CA TYR A 89 5.74 -1.75 -10.74
C TYR A 89 5.17 -3.17 -10.59
N LYS A 90 3.87 -3.30 -10.74
CA LYS A 90 3.22 -4.59 -10.53
C LYS A 90 3.63 -5.60 -11.59
N ARG A 91 3.79 -5.15 -12.84
CA ARG A 91 4.24 -6.04 -13.89
C ARG A 91 5.67 -6.50 -13.70
N ALA A 92 6.48 -5.65 -13.06
CA ALA A 92 7.88 -5.93 -12.87
C ALA A 92 8.18 -6.55 -11.50
N THR A 93 7.16 -6.85 -10.72
CA THR A 93 7.38 -7.47 -9.41
C THR A 93 7.27 -8.97 -9.50
N GLU A 94 7.84 -9.60 -8.51
CA GLU A 94 7.63 -11.03 -8.33
C GLU A 94 6.33 -11.23 -7.58
N GLU A 95 5.98 -12.48 -7.41
CA GLU A 95 4.79 -12.80 -6.65
C GLU A 95 4.90 -12.26 -5.24
N ASP A 96 3.78 -12.21 -4.56
CA ASP A 96 3.72 -11.76 -3.18
C ASP A 96 4.85 -12.38 -2.38
N THR A 97 5.37 -11.61 -1.45
CA THR A 97 6.55 -12.04 -0.69
C THR A 97 6.20 -12.90 0.50
N GLY A 98 5.13 -13.68 0.42
CA GLY A 98 4.76 -14.55 1.53
C GLY A 98 4.16 -13.75 2.67
N LEU A 99 2.97 -13.24 2.45
CA LEU A 99 2.29 -12.45 3.47
C LEU A 99 2.06 -13.28 4.71
N PRO A 100 2.10 -12.65 5.89
CA PRO A 100 1.73 -13.34 7.12
C PRO A 100 0.29 -13.85 7.05
N ASP A 101 0.01 -14.89 7.84
CA ASP A 101 -1.31 -15.50 7.80
C ASP A 101 -2.43 -14.51 8.06
N TRP A 102 -2.21 -13.57 8.96
CA TRP A 102 -3.27 -12.62 9.28
C TRP A 102 -3.57 -11.70 8.10
N LEU A 103 -2.58 -11.36 7.31
CA LEU A 103 -2.80 -10.59 6.09
C LEU A 103 -3.47 -11.46 5.03
N ARG A 104 -3.11 -12.73 4.95
CA ARG A 104 -3.76 -13.62 4.00
C ARG A 104 -5.25 -13.74 4.29
N ARG A 105 -5.60 -13.83 5.56
CA ARG A 105 -7.02 -13.90 5.91
C ARG A 105 -7.75 -12.65 5.46
N PHE A 106 -7.07 -11.51 5.56
CA PHE A 106 -7.66 -10.25 5.11
C PHE A 106 -7.98 -10.30 3.62
N PHE A 107 -7.06 -10.81 2.81
CA PHE A 107 -7.27 -10.90 1.37
C PHE A 107 -8.10 -12.10 0.98
N GLY A 108 -8.23 -13.05 1.82
CA GLY A 108 -8.89 -14.30 1.50
C GLY A 108 -10.39 -14.26 1.52
N ARG A 109 -10.97 -13.10 1.65
CA ARG A 109 -12.42 -12.98 1.76
C ARG A 109 -13.11 -12.85 0.47
#